data_d6e5222e0802775f0a38f0cf8c0db87e
#
_entry.id   d6e5222e0802775f0a38f0cf8c0db87e
#
_cell.length_a   1.000
_cell.length_b   1.000
_cell.length_c   1.000
_cell.angle_alpha   90.00
_cell.angle_beta   90.00
_cell.angle_gamma   90.00
#
_symmetry.space_group_name_H-M   'P 1'
#
loop_
_entity.id
_entity.type
_entity.pdbx_description
1 polymer ?
#
loop_
_entity_poly.entity_id
_entity_poly.type
_entity_poly.pdbx_seq_one_letter_code
_entity_poly.pdbx_strand_id
1 'polypeptide(L)'
;MSITQGQVAVGTAAVQLNNPQAMPGIVHITNQDNTDTVFVGAAAVTTSNGHGILKSDSIDIQIFADQVLYAISTKGGHNVSWLHITP
;
A
#
# COMPACT_ATOMS: atom_id res chain seq x y z
N MET A 1 -1.50 21.59 -3.39
CA MET A 1 -1.44 20.46 -2.45
C MET A 1 -2.79 19.76 -2.43
N SER A 2 -2.78 18.45 -2.52
CA SER A 2 -4.00 17.66 -2.58
C SER A 2 -3.82 16.41 -1.72
N ILE A 3 -4.90 15.97 -1.10
CA ILE A 3 -4.90 14.77 -0.27
C ILE A 3 -5.99 13.85 -0.76
N THR A 4 -5.63 12.60 -1.04
CA THR A 4 -6.57 11.53 -1.34
C THR A 4 -6.32 10.37 -0.41
N GLN A 5 -7.35 9.58 -0.14
CA GLN A 5 -7.24 8.46 0.79
C GLN A 5 -8.12 7.31 0.33
N GLY A 6 -7.84 6.14 0.88
CA GLY A 6 -8.66 4.98 0.61
C GLY A 6 -8.29 3.82 1.51
N GLN A 7 -9.11 2.79 1.44
CA GLN A 7 -8.84 1.51 2.10
C GLN A 7 -9.03 0.40 1.08
N VAL A 8 -8.17 -0.61 1.17
CA VAL A 8 -8.16 -1.73 0.24
C VAL A 8 -8.10 -3.03 1.04
N ALA A 9 -8.91 -3.99 0.65
CA ALA A 9 -8.81 -5.34 1.19
C ALA A 9 -7.69 -6.07 0.46
N VAL A 10 -6.66 -6.45 1.19
CA VAL A 10 -5.48 -7.12 0.66
C VAL A 10 -5.57 -8.61 0.95
N GLY A 11 -5.30 -9.42 -0.05
CA GLY A 11 -5.33 -10.87 0.07
C GLY A 11 -4.09 -11.51 -0.50
N THR A 12 -4.23 -12.73 -1.02
CA THR A 12 -3.11 -13.52 -1.53
C THR A 12 -2.74 -13.17 -2.96
N ALA A 13 -3.41 -12.21 -3.57
CA ALA A 13 -3.05 -11.68 -4.89
C ALA A 13 -2.74 -10.19 -4.75
N ALA A 14 -1.77 -9.70 -5.52
CA ALA A 14 -1.39 -8.29 -5.47
C ALA A 14 -2.56 -7.40 -5.89
N VAL A 15 -2.85 -6.37 -5.09
CA VAL A 15 -3.90 -5.39 -5.38
C VAL A 15 -3.31 -4.00 -5.39
N GLN A 16 -3.84 -3.14 -6.23
CA GLN A 16 -3.42 -1.76 -6.33
C GLN A 16 -3.87 -0.98 -5.10
N LEU A 17 -2.96 -0.20 -4.52
CA LEU A 17 -3.27 0.61 -3.34
C LEU A 17 -3.72 2.01 -3.69
N ASN A 18 -2.96 2.72 -4.52
CA ASN A 18 -3.20 4.13 -4.77
C ASN A 18 -3.81 4.35 -6.16
N ASN A 19 -4.29 5.56 -6.39
CA ASN A 19 -4.89 5.95 -7.65
C ASN A 19 -3.85 5.86 -8.79
N PRO A 20 -4.16 5.20 -9.92
CA PRO A 20 -3.23 5.10 -11.04
C PRO A 20 -2.89 6.43 -11.71
N GLN A 21 -3.68 7.47 -11.46
CA GLN A 21 -3.35 8.84 -11.90
C GLN A 21 -2.49 9.57 -10.87
N ALA A 22 -1.84 8.83 -9.99
CA ALA A 22 -1.10 9.41 -8.89
C ALA A 22 -0.08 10.42 -9.37
N MET A 23 -0.15 11.60 -8.81
CA MET A 23 0.86 12.63 -8.99
C MET A 23 2.02 12.37 -8.03
N PRO A 24 3.19 12.98 -8.27
CA PRO A 24 4.29 12.82 -7.33
C PRO A 24 3.86 13.23 -5.93
N GLY A 25 4.35 12.52 -4.93
CA GLY A 25 4.00 12.84 -3.56
C GLY A 25 4.41 11.75 -2.60
N ILE A 26 3.80 11.78 -1.42
CA ILE A 26 4.07 10.81 -0.36
C ILE A 26 2.80 10.01 -0.13
N VAL A 27 2.95 8.69 -0.10
CA VAL A 27 1.86 7.78 0.26
C VAL A 27 2.16 7.21 1.64
N HIS A 28 1.27 7.49 2.59
CA HIS A 28 1.32 6.93 3.92
C HIS A 28 0.43 5.69 3.94
N ILE A 29 0.99 4.54 4.28
CA ILE A 29 0.30 3.26 4.24
C ILE A 29 0.28 2.67 5.63
N THR A 30 -0.91 2.28 6.09
CA THR A 30 -1.09 1.65 7.40
C THR A 30 -1.67 0.26 7.23
N ASN A 31 -1.00 -0.74 7.80
CA ASN A 31 -1.55 -2.07 7.93
C ASN A 31 -2.51 -2.09 9.12
N GLN A 32 -3.81 -2.08 8.85
CA GLN A 32 -4.83 -2.05 9.90
C GLN A 32 -5.12 -3.42 10.48
N ASP A 33 -4.53 -4.46 9.92
CA ASP A 33 -4.67 -5.80 10.47
C ASP A 33 -3.79 -5.94 11.72
N ASN A 34 -4.28 -6.67 12.69
CA ASN A 34 -3.53 -6.95 13.92
C ASN A 34 -2.98 -8.37 13.98
N THR A 35 -2.97 -9.11 12.88
CA THR A 35 -2.53 -10.51 12.85
C THR A 35 -1.39 -10.79 11.89
N ASP A 36 -1.38 -10.22 10.70
CA ASP A 36 -0.44 -10.61 9.65
C ASP A 36 0.27 -9.40 9.04
N THR A 37 1.41 -9.68 8.41
CA THR A 37 2.20 -8.68 7.68
C THR A 37 1.62 -8.49 6.29
N VAL A 38 1.57 -7.24 5.84
CA VAL A 38 1.26 -6.87 4.46
C VAL A 38 2.55 -6.47 3.77
N PHE A 39 2.74 -6.91 2.53
CA PHE A 39 3.94 -6.59 1.74
C PHE A 39 3.57 -5.66 0.61
N VAL A 40 4.36 -4.62 0.40
CA VAL A 40 4.10 -3.62 -0.63
C VAL A 40 5.24 -3.56 -1.63
N GLY A 41 4.92 -3.15 -2.84
CA GLY A 41 5.90 -3.04 -3.91
C GLY A 41 5.25 -2.70 -5.24
N ALA A 42 5.93 -3.05 -6.33
CA ALA A 42 5.41 -2.87 -7.68
C ALA A 42 4.38 -3.95 -8.03
N ALA A 43 3.87 -3.92 -9.25
CA ALA A 43 2.80 -4.83 -9.68
C ALA A 43 3.17 -6.32 -9.54
N ALA A 44 4.47 -6.65 -9.56
CA ALA A 44 4.96 -8.02 -9.42
C ALA A 44 5.30 -8.38 -7.97
N VAL A 45 4.81 -7.63 -6.99
CA VAL A 45 5.13 -7.87 -5.58
C VAL A 45 4.64 -9.24 -5.12
N THR A 46 5.47 -9.91 -4.32
CA THR A 46 5.12 -11.17 -3.67
C THR A 46 5.45 -11.08 -2.19
N THR A 47 5.03 -12.07 -1.41
CA THR A 47 5.38 -12.13 0.00
C THR A 47 6.86 -12.39 0.24
N SER A 48 7.60 -12.77 -0.81
CA SER A 48 9.04 -13.01 -0.71
C SER A 48 9.88 -11.79 -1.09
N ASN A 49 9.36 -10.88 -1.93
CA ASN A 49 10.14 -9.75 -2.42
C ASN A 49 9.58 -8.39 -2.01
N GLY A 50 8.41 -8.33 -1.39
CA GLY A 50 7.81 -7.07 -1.01
C GLY A 50 8.42 -6.50 0.26
N HIS A 51 8.20 -5.20 0.47
CA HIS A 51 8.56 -4.55 1.72
C HIS A 51 7.46 -4.79 2.75
N GLY A 52 7.81 -5.43 3.86
CA GLY A 52 6.84 -5.82 4.88
C GLY A 52 6.42 -4.67 5.78
N ILE A 53 5.11 -4.54 5.96
CA ILE A 53 4.53 -3.66 6.97
C ILE A 53 3.95 -4.59 8.04
N LEU A 54 4.52 -4.55 9.21
CA LEU A 54 4.08 -5.40 10.32
C LEU A 54 2.66 -5.03 10.74
N LYS A 55 2.03 -5.93 11.45
CA LYS A 55 0.68 -5.71 11.98
C LYS A 55 0.62 -4.38 12.75
N SER A 56 -0.42 -3.60 12.51
CA SER A 56 -0.66 -2.32 13.18
C SER A 56 0.45 -1.29 12.99
N ASP A 57 1.29 -1.45 11.97
CA ASP A 57 2.37 -0.53 11.67
C ASP A 57 2.07 0.25 10.40
N SER A 58 2.88 1.27 10.13
CA SER A 58 2.71 2.13 8.96
C SER A 58 4.05 2.57 8.40
N ILE A 59 4.06 2.95 7.11
CA ILE A 59 5.24 3.50 6.46
C ILE A 59 4.83 4.63 5.53
N ASP A 60 5.79 5.51 5.24
CA ASP A 60 5.66 6.56 4.23
C ASP A 60 6.55 6.23 3.05
N ILE A 61 6.00 6.31 1.85
CA ILE A 61 6.72 6.05 0.61
C ILE A 61 6.57 7.25 -0.30
N GLN A 62 7.69 7.81 -0.73
CA GLN A 62 7.68 8.85 -1.75
C GLN A 62 7.53 8.20 -3.12
N ILE A 63 6.58 8.67 -3.92
CA ILE A 63 6.38 8.20 -5.28
C ILE A 63 6.54 9.36 -6.27
N PHE A 64 6.93 9.01 -7.49
CA PHE A 64 6.99 9.95 -8.61
C PHE A 64 5.78 9.77 -9.51
N ALA A 65 5.64 10.63 -10.51
CA ALA A 65 4.50 10.58 -11.43
C ALA A 65 4.38 9.19 -12.07
N ASP A 66 3.15 8.72 -12.22
CA ASP A 66 2.80 7.44 -12.85
C ASP A 66 3.25 6.20 -12.07
N GLN A 67 3.69 6.35 -10.84
CA GLN A 67 4.01 5.22 -10.00
C GLN A 67 2.81 4.76 -9.21
N VAL A 68 2.61 3.45 -9.16
CA VAL A 68 1.50 2.81 -8.46
C VAL A 68 2.04 1.76 -7.51
N LEU A 69 1.52 1.76 -6.29
CA LEU A 69 1.90 0.78 -5.28
C LEU A 69 0.88 -0.36 -5.24
N TYR A 70 1.38 -1.55 -5.06
CA TYR A 70 0.58 -2.76 -4.89
C TYR A 70 0.89 -3.40 -3.54
N ALA A 71 -0.07 -4.13 -3.03
CA ALA A 71 0.08 -4.84 -1.76
C ALA A 71 -0.40 -6.27 -1.87
N ILE A 72 0.21 -7.14 -1.09
CA ILE A 72 -0.14 -8.56 -1.02
C ILE A 72 0.08 -9.05 0.41
N SER A 73 -0.66 -10.06 0.82
CA SER A 73 -0.51 -10.68 2.12
C SER A 73 -0.50 -12.20 2.00
N THR A 74 -0.18 -12.88 3.08
CA THR A 74 -0.20 -14.33 3.15
C THR A 74 -1.60 -14.90 3.29
N LYS A 75 -2.56 -14.07 3.71
CA LYS A 75 -3.97 -14.46 3.88
C LYS A 75 -4.86 -13.36 3.38
N GLY A 76 -6.12 -13.67 3.15
CA GLY A 76 -7.10 -12.70 2.69
C GLY A 76 -7.71 -11.88 3.83
N GLY A 77 -8.44 -10.84 3.46
CA GLY A 77 -9.25 -10.06 4.41
C GLY A 77 -8.51 -9.03 5.23
N HIS A 78 -7.32 -8.62 4.83
CA HIS A 78 -6.56 -7.61 5.55
C HIS A 78 -6.85 -6.23 4.99
N ASN A 79 -7.27 -5.30 5.86
CA ASN A 79 -7.50 -3.92 5.46
C ASN A 79 -6.21 -3.13 5.54
N VAL A 80 -5.93 -2.41 4.46
CA VAL A 80 -4.81 -1.47 4.38
C VAL A 80 -5.37 -0.12 4.02
N SER A 81 -5.06 0.89 4.81
CA SER A 81 -5.42 2.25 4.50
C SER A 81 -4.24 3.01 3.92
N TRP A 82 -4.52 3.95 3.04
CA TRP A 82 -3.47 4.78 2.46
C TRP A 82 -3.94 6.22 2.39
N LEU A 83 -2.96 7.12 2.48
CA LEU A 83 -3.17 8.56 2.37
C LEU A 83 -2.12 9.10 1.41
N HIS A 84 -2.56 9.69 0.30
CA HIS A 84 -1.66 10.23 -0.72
C HIS A 84 -1.68 11.75 -0.64
N ILE A 85 -0.53 12.33 -0.39
CA ILE A 85 -0.34 13.78 -0.25
C ILE A 85 0.50 14.25 -1.43
N THR A 86 -0.07 15.14 -2.24
CA THR A 86 0.64 15.72 -3.40
C THR A 86 0.99 17.18 -3.11
N PRO A 87 2.06 17.69 -3.72
CA PRO A 87 2.42 19.10 -3.58
C PRO A 87 1.39 20.03 -4.18
#